data_b0cdbb7f68e9a7410699dba9c5c30287
#
_entry.id   b0cdbb7f68e9a7410699dba9c5c30287
#
_cell.length_a   1.000
_cell.length_b   1.000
_cell.length_c   1.000
_cell.angle_alpha   90.00
_cell.angle_beta   90.00
_cell.angle_gamma   90.00
#
_symmetry.space_group_name_H-M   'P 1'
#
loop_
_entity.id
_entity.type
_entity.pdbx_description
1 polymer ?
#
loop_
_entity_poly.entity_id
_entity_poly.type
_entity_poly.pdbx_seq_one_letter_code
_entity_poly.pdbx_strand_id
1 'polypeptide(L)'
;MNDYQQYIAKSRYARYIDDLQRRETWEETVKRYVDFFSTKYSNFPSIELYNGIVTLNVMPSMRALMTAGVALDRDNVAGFNCSYVSIDDPRAFDEVLYILMCGTGVGFTVERQEVVKLPAVPEELFETETTICVRDSKIGWATSFRELISLLYSGRIPKLDTSKLRPAGARLK
;
A
#
# COMPACT_ATOMS: atom_id res chain seq x y z
N MET A 1 29.23 -6.05 5.86
CA MET A 1 28.08 -5.90 6.79
C MET A 1 28.35 -6.77 8.03
N ASN A 2 28.07 -6.25 9.23
CA ASN A 2 28.07 -7.07 10.46
C ASN A 2 26.76 -7.88 10.57
N ASP A 3 26.67 -8.80 11.57
CA ASP A 3 25.51 -9.71 11.70
C ASP A 3 24.18 -8.98 11.91
N TYR A 4 24.19 -7.88 12.64
CA TYR A 4 22.98 -7.06 12.84
C TYR A 4 22.51 -6.40 11.53
N GLN A 5 23.44 -5.84 10.76
CA GLN A 5 23.13 -5.27 9.44
C GLN A 5 22.61 -6.32 8.47
N GLN A 6 23.20 -7.53 8.48
CA GLN A 6 22.70 -8.65 7.68
C GLN A 6 21.29 -9.07 8.09
N TYR A 7 21.02 -9.14 9.39
CA TYR A 7 19.68 -9.44 9.90
C TYR A 7 18.66 -8.41 9.44
N ILE A 8 18.97 -7.10 9.55
CA ILE A 8 18.08 -6.02 9.07
C ILE A 8 17.86 -6.10 7.56
N ALA A 9 18.94 -6.27 6.79
CA ALA A 9 18.84 -6.39 5.33
C ALA A 9 17.91 -7.55 4.95
N LYS A 10 18.10 -8.73 5.56
CA LYS A 10 17.35 -9.93 5.25
C LYS A 10 15.90 -9.89 5.73
N SER A 11 15.64 -9.29 6.90
CA SER A 11 14.30 -9.23 7.48
C SER A 11 13.44 -8.11 6.90
N ARG A 12 14.02 -6.97 6.51
CA ARG A 12 13.30 -5.76 6.11
C ARG A 12 13.29 -5.49 4.62
N TYR A 13 14.38 -5.79 3.88
CA TYR A 13 14.54 -5.39 2.48
C TYR A 13 14.47 -6.55 1.50
N ALA A 14 14.99 -7.71 1.89
CA ALA A 14 15.09 -8.87 1.02
C ALA A 14 13.72 -9.49 0.70
N ARG A 15 13.44 -9.71 -0.58
CA ARG A 15 12.28 -10.47 -1.04
C ARG A 15 12.54 -11.97 -0.96
N TYR A 16 11.46 -12.73 -0.83
CA TYR A 16 11.54 -14.18 -0.93
C TYR A 16 11.52 -14.59 -2.41
N ILE A 17 12.45 -15.46 -2.80
CA ILE A 17 12.59 -16.02 -4.14
C ILE A 17 12.04 -17.44 -4.07
N ASP A 18 10.87 -17.67 -4.65
CA ASP A 18 10.16 -18.96 -4.55
C ASP A 18 10.96 -20.11 -5.18
N ASP A 19 11.58 -19.90 -6.33
CA ASP A 19 12.37 -20.93 -7.04
C ASP A 19 13.61 -21.37 -6.27
N LEU A 20 14.19 -20.47 -5.48
CA LEU A 20 15.39 -20.74 -4.67
C LEU A 20 15.05 -21.06 -3.21
N GLN A 21 13.78 -21.00 -2.81
CA GLN A 21 13.29 -21.24 -1.45
C GLN A 21 14.06 -20.46 -0.37
N ARG A 22 14.50 -19.23 -0.72
CA ARG A 22 15.23 -18.33 0.17
C ARG A 22 14.91 -16.87 -0.08
N ARG A 23 15.32 -16.00 0.83
CA ARG A 23 15.31 -14.56 0.59
C ARG A 23 16.52 -14.13 -0.24
N GLU A 24 16.36 -12.97 -0.91
CA GLU A 24 17.47 -12.28 -1.57
C GLU A 24 18.67 -12.09 -0.66
N THR A 25 19.86 -12.10 -1.23
CA THR A 25 21.06 -11.54 -0.58
C THR A 25 21.01 -10.02 -0.58
N TRP A 26 21.96 -9.37 0.10
CA TRP A 26 22.06 -7.91 0.06
C TRP A 26 22.34 -7.41 -1.36
N GLU A 27 23.27 -8.05 -2.05
CA GLU A 27 23.65 -7.73 -3.41
C GLU A 27 22.47 -7.90 -4.39
N GLU A 28 21.70 -8.96 -4.24
CA GLU A 28 20.50 -9.20 -5.05
C GLU A 28 19.42 -8.13 -4.78
N THR A 29 19.24 -7.73 -3.52
CA THR A 29 18.32 -6.64 -3.14
C THR A 29 18.73 -5.31 -3.77
N VAL A 30 20.03 -4.97 -3.68
CA VAL A 30 20.58 -3.74 -4.28
C VAL A 30 20.47 -3.79 -5.79
N LYS A 31 20.81 -4.93 -6.40
CA LYS A 31 20.69 -5.11 -7.85
C LYS A 31 19.25 -4.90 -8.32
N ARG A 32 18.25 -5.48 -7.68
CA ARG A 32 16.83 -5.28 -8.00
C ARG A 32 16.44 -3.80 -7.94
N TYR A 33 16.92 -3.08 -6.92
CA TYR A 33 16.68 -1.65 -6.79
C TYR A 33 17.29 -0.86 -7.96
N VAL A 34 18.56 -1.08 -8.25
CA VAL A 34 19.28 -0.39 -9.31
C VAL A 34 18.70 -0.70 -10.69
N ASP A 35 18.44 -1.97 -10.97
CA ASP A 35 17.83 -2.41 -12.23
C ASP A 35 16.48 -1.75 -12.45
N PHE A 36 15.63 -1.69 -11.42
CA PHE A 36 14.31 -1.07 -11.51
C PHE A 36 14.40 0.41 -11.88
N PHE A 37 15.22 1.20 -11.19
CA PHE A 37 15.31 2.62 -11.46
C PHE A 37 16.07 2.94 -12.75
N SER A 38 17.01 2.11 -13.17
CA SER A 38 17.71 2.27 -14.46
C SER A 38 16.76 2.14 -15.65
N THR A 39 15.67 1.37 -15.53
CA THR A 39 14.64 1.29 -16.59
C THR A 39 13.75 2.54 -16.65
N LYS A 40 13.69 3.33 -15.59
CA LYS A 40 12.83 4.53 -15.50
C LYS A 40 13.56 5.82 -15.89
N TYR A 41 14.88 5.84 -15.75
CA TYR A 41 15.69 7.04 -15.95
C TYR A 41 16.90 6.74 -16.86
N SER A 42 16.98 7.41 -18.01
CA SER A 42 18.03 7.17 -19.02
C SER A 42 19.46 7.46 -18.55
N ASN A 43 19.62 8.39 -17.62
CA ASN A 43 20.93 8.80 -17.09
C ASN A 43 21.16 8.31 -15.65
N PHE A 44 20.58 7.17 -15.28
CA PHE A 44 20.71 6.62 -13.93
C PHE A 44 22.15 6.09 -13.70
N PRO A 45 22.88 6.57 -12.68
CA PRO A 45 24.27 6.17 -12.44
C PRO A 45 24.35 4.80 -11.77
N SER A 46 23.98 3.75 -12.51
CA SER A 46 23.75 2.40 -12.00
C SER A 46 24.96 1.80 -11.28
N ILE A 47 26.15 1.93 -11.86
CA ILE A 47 27.39 1.32 -11.30
C ILE A 47 27.79 2.02 -10.00
N GLU A 48 27.76 3.35 -10.01
CA GLU A 48 28.13 4.16 -8.84
C GLU A 48 27.17 3.93 -7.67
N LEU A 49 25.85 3.95 -7.93
CA LEU A 49 24.82 3.69 -6.94
C LEU A 49 24.88 2.26 -6.43
N TYR A 50 25.04 1.27 -7.30
CA TYR A 50 25.20 -0.11 -6.87
C TYR A 50 26.36 -0.25 -5.88
N ASN A 51 27.54 0.24 -6.26
CA ASN A 51 28.72 0.15 -5.39
C ASN A 51 28.53 0.93 -4.08
N GLY A 52 27.97 2.14 -4.13
CA GLY A 52 27.72 2.95 -2.95
C GLY A 52 26.74 2.29 -1.96
N ILE A 53 25.69 1.65 -2.47
CA ILE A 53 24.68 0.98 -1.64
C ILE A 53 25.21 -0.34 -1.08
N VAL A 54 25.86 -1.17 -1.91
CA VAL A 54 26.43 -2.47 -1.47
C VAL A 54 27.44 -2.28 -0.35
N THR A 55 28.27 -1.23 -0.43
CA THR A 55 29.27 -0.88 0.59
C THR A 55 28.72 -0.10 1.76
N LEU A 56 27.41 0.22 1.77
CA LEU A 56 26.71 1.03 2.80
C LEU A 56 27.22 2.48 2.90
N ASN A 57 27.90 3.00 1.90
CA ASN A 57 28.30 4.41 1.84
C ASN A 57 27.11 5.33 1.54
N VAL A 58 26.11 4.79 0.85
CA VAL A 58 24.83 5.47 0.52
C VAL A 58 23.70 4.52 0.84
N MET A 59 22.63 5.04 1.42
CA MET A 59 21.40 4.27 1.66
C MET A 59 20.21 4.99 1.00
N PRO A 60 19.50 4.32 0.08
CA PRO A 60 18.26 4.84 -0.45
C PRO A 60 17.13 4.77 0.59
N SER A 61 15.97 5.33 0.24
CA SER A 61 14.76 5.18 1.05
C SER A 61 14.48 3.69 1.33
N MET A 62 14.19 3.36 2.57
CA MET A 62 13.79 2.01 2.99
C MET A 62 12.64 1.48 2.11
N ARG A 63 11.64 2.31 1.86
CA ARG A 63 10.49 1.93 1.03
C ARG A 63 10.90 1.64 -0.40
N ALA A 64 11.71 2.49 -1.01
CA ALA A 64 12.19 2.26 -2.37
C ALA A 64 12.99 0.95 -2.46
N LEU A 65 13.85 0.66 -1.47
CA LEU A 65 14.61 -0.59 -1.43
C LEU A 65 13.70 -1.83 -1.28
N MET A 66 12.66 -1.75 -0.45
CA MET A 66 11.70 -2.84 -0.25
C MET A 66 10.83 -3.09 -1.47
N THR A 67 10.34 -2.01 -2.10
CA THR A 67 9.23 -2.06 -3.06
C THR A 67 9.65 -1.96 -4.52
N ALA A 68 10.92 -1.58 -4.82
CA ALA A 68 11.45 -1.50 -6.19
C ALA A 68 11.16 -2.81 -6.97
N GLY A 69 10.67 -2.67 -8.20
CA GLY A 69 10.17 -3.76 -9.04
C GLY A 69 8.64 -3.82 -9.04
N VAL A 70 8.07 -5.01 -9.10
CA VAL A 70 6.63 -5.26 -9.32
C VAL A 70 5.69 -4.43 -8.44
N ALA A 71 6.06 -4.16 -7.18
CA ALA A 71 5.20 -3.39 -6.29
C ALA A 71 5.08 -1.92 -6.72
N LEU A 72 6.22 -1.27 -7.04
CA LEU A 72 6.23 0.10 -7.54
C LEU A 72 5.71 0.23 -8.98
N ASP A 73 5.89 -0.80 -9.82
CA ASP A 73 5.30 -0.82 -11.16
C ASP A 73 3.77 -0.88 -11.08
N ARG A 74 3.24 -1.59 -10.10
CA ARG A 74 1.80 -1.71 -9.88
C ARG A 74 1.20 -0.45 -9.28
N ASP A 75 1.89 0.17 -8.32
CA ASP A 75 1.38 1.32 -7.58
C ASP A 75 2.50 2.11 -6.90
N ASN A 76 2.71 3.35 -7.34
CA ASN A 76 3.73 4.24 -6.78
C ASN A 76 3.51 4.62 -5.31
N VAL A 77 2.27 4.53 -4.80
CA VAL A 77 1.94 4.80 -3.40
C VAL A 77 2.75 3.90 -2.46
N ALA A 78 3.05 2.67 -2.87
CA ALA A 78 3.89 1.75 -2.10
C ALA A 78 5.32 2.26 -1.82
N GLY A 79 5.79 3.24 -2.58
CA GLY A 79 7.12 3.86 -2.41
C GLY A 79 7.19 4.91 -1.30
N PHE A 80 6.05 5.35 -0.75
CA PHE A 80 5.98 6.38 0.28
C PHE A 80 5.81 5.77 1.67
N ASN A 81 6.48 6.36 2.67
CA ASN A 81 6.34 5.96 4.06
C ASN A 81 5.06 6.50 4.69
N CYS A 82 4.75 7.76 4.39
CA CYS A 82 3.67 8.51 5.01
C CYS A 82 2.94 9.34 3.96
N SER A 83 1.67 9.60 4.23
CA SER A 83 0.80 10.47 3.47
C SER A 83 -0.16 11.21 4.41
N TYR A 84 -0.94 12.11 3.86
CA TYR A 84 -1.95 12.86 4.59
C TYR A 84 -3.19 13.03 3.72
N VAL A 85 -4.37 12.88 4.32
CA VAL A 85 -5.66 13.04 3.66
C VAL A 85 -6.56 13.96 4.52
N SER A 86 -7.17 14.95 3.89
CA SER A 86 -8.22 15.76 4.53
C SER A 86 -9.55 15.02 4.49
N ILE A 87 -10.28 14.97 5.61
CA ILE A 87 -11.60 14.33 5.66
C ILE A 87 -12.66 15.40 5.38
N ASP A 88 -12.77 15.79 4.13
CA ASP A 88 -13.67 16.81 3.62
C ASP A 88 -14.64 16.32 2.53
N ASP A 89 -14.48 15.07 2.12
CA ASP A 89 -15.33 14.39 1.15
C ASP A 89 -15.49 12.91 1.57
N PRO A 90 -16.66 12.28 1.37
CA PRO A 90 -16.87 10.87 1.71
C PRO A 90 -15.88 9.91 1.05
N ARG A 91 -15.26 10.27 -0.07
CA ARG A 91 -14.22 9.47 -0.73
C ARG A 91 -12.92 9.40 0.06
N ALA A 92 -12.67 10.35 0.95
CA ALA A 92 -11.49 10.32 1.81
C ALA A 92 -11.41 9.02 2.64
N PHE A 93 -12.53 8.42 3.01
CA PHE A 93 -12.57 7.17 3.78
C PHE A 93 -11.97 6.00 3.00
N ASP A 94 -12.34 5.81 1.74
CA ASP A 94 -11.81 4.72 0.91
C ASP A 94 -10.39 5.03 0.40
N GLU A 95 -10.03 6.29 0.22
CA GLU A 95 -8.66 6.71 -0.10
C GLU A 95 -7.70 6.37 1.04
N VAL A 96 -8.06 6.68 2.29
CA VAL A 96 -7.28 6.29 3.49
C VAL A 96 -7.11 4.77 3.53
N LEU A 97 -8.19 4.01 3.35
CA LEU A 97 -8.13 2.54 3.33
C LEU A 97 -7.19 2.03 2.24
N TYR A 98 -7.30 2.56 1.01
CA TYR A 98 -6.46 2.15 -0.10
C TYR A 98 -4.98 2.42 0.15
N ILE A 99 -4.63 3.63 0.63
CA ILE A 99 -3.26 4.01 0.94
C ILE A 99 -2.67 3.11 2.03
N LEU A 100 -3.44 2.82 3.09
CA LEU A 100 -3.02 1.89 4.16
C LEU A 100 -2.76 0.48 3.61
N MET A 101 -3.60 -0.01 2.69
CA MET A 101 -3.40 -1.31 2.03
C MET A 101 -2.17 -1.33 1.10
N CYS A 102 -1.69 -0.18 0.64
CA CYS A 102 -0.40 -0.05 -0.05
C CYS A 102 0.79 -0.08 0.91
N GLY A 103 0.54 -0.09 2.22
CA GLY A 103 1.55 -0.13 3.27
C GLY A 103 2.10 1.25 3.64
N THR A 104 1.52 2.32 3.15
CA THR A 104 1.86 3.70 3.50
C THR A 104 1.05 4.13 4.72
N GLY A 105 1.70 4.76 5.71
CA GLY A 105 1.01 5.35 6.84
C GLY A 105 0.19 6.57 6.41
N VAL A 106 -1.00 6.75 6.98
CA VAL A 106 -1.88 7.89 6.66
C VAL A 106 -2.18 8.69 7.91
N GLY A 107 -1.77 9.97 7.90
CA GLY A 107 -2.33 10.98 8.78
C GLY A 107 -3.60 11.56 8.16
N PHE A 108 -4.57 11.90 8.96
CA PHE A 108 -5.79 12.55 8.48
C PHE A 108 -6.27 13.63 9.45
N THR A 109 -6.98 14.63 8.93
CA THR A 109 -7.61 15.64 9.77
C THR A 109 -9.09 15.39 9.91
N VAL A 110 -9.59 15.63 11.11
CA VAL A 110 -11.02 15.69 11.45
C VAL A 110 -11.37 17.05 12.05
N GLU A 111 -10.63 18.07 11.67
CA GLU A 111 -10.86 19.42 12.12
C GLU A 111 -12.21 19.95 11.61
N ARG A 112 -12.86 20.80 12.40
CA ARG A 112 -14.21 21.25 12.12
C ARG A 112 -14.37 21.88 10.74
N GLN A 113 -13.38 22.66 10.28
CA GLN A 113 -13.39 23.32 8.97
C GLN A 113 -13.37 22.33 7.81
N GLU A 114 -12.88 21.10 8.02
CA GLU A 114 -12.88 20.05 7.00
C GLU A 114 -14.15 19.21 7.08
N VAL A 115 -14.47 18.74 8.28
CA VAL A 115 -15.61 17.83 8.50
C VAL A 115 -16.96 18.50 8.15
N VAL A 116 -17.09 19.81 8.28
CA VAL A 116 -18.34 20.52 7.90
C VAL A 116 -18.63 20.49 6.40
N LYS A 117 -17.65 20.13 5.57
CA LYS A 117 -17.83 19.95 4.12
C LYS A 117 -18.47 18.61 3.76
N LEU A 118 -18.43 17.64 4.68
CA LEU A 118 -19.09 16.35 4.47
C LEU A 118 -20.61 16.51 4.40
N PRO A 119 -21.30 15.64 3.62
CA PRO A 119 -22.76 15.60 3.65
C PRO A 119 -23.30 15.37 5.06
N ALA A 120 -24.50 15.86 5.33
CA ALA A 120 -25.16 15.57 6.59
C ALA A 120 -25.43 14.06 6.72
N VAL A 121 -25.16 13.53 7.91
CA VAL A 121 -25.47 12.12 8.23
C VAL A 121 -26.99 12.00 8.41
N PRO A 122 -27.66 11.01 7.77
CA PRO A 122 -29.07 10.76 7.96
C PRO A 122 -29.41 10.48 9.43
N GLU A 123 -30.54 10.97 9.91
CA GLU A 123 -31.02 10.71 11.26
C GLU A 123 -31.42 9.24 11.47
N GLU A 124 -31.93 8.61 10.41
CA GLU A 124 -32.36 7.21 10.42
C GLU A 124 -31.68 6.42 9.31
N LEU A 125 -31.38 5.15 9.62
CA LEU A 125 -30.79 4.20 8.68
C LEU A 125 -31.73 2.98 8.53
N PHE A 126 -31.98 2.56 7.30
CA PHE A 126 -32.88 1.46 6.98
C PHE A 126 -32.11 0.31 6.31
N GLU A 127 -32.37 -0.92 6.77
CA GLU A 127 -31.86 -2.12 6.12
C GLU A 127 -32.41 -2.24 4.70
N THR A 128 -31.55 -2.68 3.77
CA THR A 128 -31.92 -2.87 2.38
C THR A 128 -31.49 -4.23 1.85
N GLU A 129 -32.09 -4.67 0.74
CA GLU A 129 -31.65 -5.89 0.03
C GLU A 129 -30.43 -5.68 -0.86
N THR A 130 -29.89 -4.44 -0.92
CA THR A 130 -28.67 -4.13 -1.68
C THR A 130 -27.51 -4.91 -1.09
N THR A 131 -26.83 -5.71 -1.92
CA THR A 131 -25.69 -6.52 -1.50
C THR A 131 -24.42 -6.02 -2.16
N ILE A 132 -23.40 -5.67 -1.34
CA ILE A 132 -22.06 -5.31 -1.80
C ILE A 132 -21.21 -6.58 -1.80
N CYS A 133 -20.76 -7.01 -2.97
CA CYS A 133 -19.86 -8.15 -3.11
C CYS A 133 -18.39 -7.70 -3.02
N VAL A 134 -17.72 -8.04 -1.92
CA VAL A 134 -16.32 -7.65 -1.68
C VAL A 134 -15.38 -8.50 -2.53
N ARG A 135 -14.57 -7.85 -3.38
CA ARG A 135 -13.56 -8.52 -4.22
C ARG A 135 -12.23 -8.62 -3.47
N ASP A 136 -11.54 -9.75 -3.62
CA ASP A 136 -10.26 -10.03 -2.96
C ASP A 136 -9.07 -9.30 -3.63
N SER A 137 -9.07 -7.97 -3.56
CA SER A 137 -7.99 -7.10 -4.02
C SER A 137 -8.04 -5.76 -3.30
N LYS A 138 -6.92 -5.01 -3.26
CA LYS A 138 -6.88 -3.67 -2.66
C LYS A 138 -7.98 -2.75 -3.24
N ILE A 139 -8.08 -2.71 -4.56
CA ILE A 139 -9.10 -1.91 -5.25
C ILE A 139 -10.51 -2.44 -4.94
N GLY A 140 -10.67 -3.76 -4.84
CA GLY A 140 -11.95 -4.37 -4.48
C GLY A 140 -12.43 -3.96 -3.10
N TRP A 141 -11.55 -3.97 -2.12
CA TRP A 141 -11.84 -3.51 -0.76
C TRP A 141 -12.18 -2.01 -0.73
N ALA A 142 -11.35 -1.16 -1.35
CA ALA A 142 -11.59 0.28 -1.40
C ALA A 142 -12.91 0.63 -2.08
N THR A 143 -13.22 -0.03 -3.22
CA THR A 143 -14.47 0.19 -3.95
C THR A 143 -15.70 -0.23 -3.13
N SER A 144 -15.64 -1.40 -2.47
CA SER A 144 -16.73 -1.88 -1.62
C SER A 144 -16.94 -0.97 -0.41
N PHE A 145 -15.86 -0.44 0.16
CA PHE A 145 -15.94 0.50 1.27
C PHE A 145 -16.52 1.84 0.83
N ARG A 146 -16.14 2.35 -0.34
CA ARG A 146 -16.75 3.55 -0.95
C ARG A 146 -18.26 3.38 -1.15
N GLU A 147 -18.68 2.23 -1.69
CA GLU A 147 -20.09 1.92 -1.89
C GLU A 147 -20.85 1.85 -0.56
N LEU A 148 -20.26 1.22 0.45
CA LEU A 148 -20.81 1.17 1.81
C LEU A 148 -21.03 2.59 2.38
N ILE A 149 -19.99 3.44 2.36
CA ILE A 149 -20.07 4.81 2.85
C ILE A 149 -21.14 5.61 2.09
N SER A 150 -21.20 5.49 0.77
CA SER A 150 -22.19 6.17 -0.06
C SER A 150 -23.62 5.75 0.29
N LEU A 151 -23.86 4.45 0.53
CA LEU A 151 -25.17 3.94 0.93
C LEU A 151 -25.54 4.42 2.34
N LEU A 152 -24.61 4.41 3.29
CA LEU A 152 -24.86 4.92 4.64
C LEU A 152 -25.21 6.41 4.64
N TYR A 153 -24.49 7.23 3.87
CA TYR A 153 -24.87 8.66 3.70
C TYR A 153 -26.21 8.87 3.01
N SER A 154 -26.74 7.85 2.32
CA SER A 154 -28.10 7.88 1.74
C SER A 154 -29.16 7.22 2.64
N GLY A 155 -28.83 6.91 3.90
CA GLY A 155 -29.75 6.31 4.86
C GLY A 155 -29.97 4.80 4.68
N ARG A 156 -29.13 4.10 3.90
CA ARG A 156 -29.31 2.69 3.53
C ARG A 156 -28.21 1.80 4.11
N ILE A 157 -28.61 0.74 4.79
CA ILE A 157 -27.70 -0.30 5.29
C ILE A 157 -27.69 -1.46 4.30
N PRO A 158 -26.58 -1.72 3.58
CA PRO A 158 -26.48 -2.85 2.66
C PRO A 158 -26.11 -4.14 3.38
N LYS A 159 -26.34 -5.28 2.72
CA LYS A 159 -25.74 -6.56 3.06
C LYS A 159 -24.33 -6.67 2.48
N LEU A 160 -23.44 -7.37 3.17
CA LEU A 160 -22.06 -7.60 2.70
C LEU A 160 -21.90 -9.07 2.31
N ASP A 161 -21.47 -9.32 1.07
CA ASP A 161 -21.07 -10.64 0.60
C ASP A 161 -19.54 -10.74 0.54
N THR A 162 -18.97 -11.53 1.45
CA THR A 162 -17.53 -11.79 1.56
C THR A 162 -17.12 -13.14 0.98
N SER A 163 -18.01 -13.84 0.29
CA SER A 163 -17.78 -15.20 -0.24
C SER A 163 -16.61 -15.30 -1.21
N LYS A 164 -16.25 -14.20 -1.86
CA LYS A 164 -15.13 -14.12 -2.82
C LYS A 164 -13.77 -13.81 -2.18
N LEU A 165 -13.72 -13.62 -0.87
CA LEU A 165 -12.47 -13.40 -0.17
C LEU A 165 -11.72 -14.72 0.02
N ARG A 166 -10.39 -14.65 -0.06
CA ARG A 166 -9.54 -15.82 0.23
C ARG A 166 -9.69 -16.26 1.69
N PRO A 167 -9.51 -17.54 1.98
CA PRO A 167 -9.57 -18.03 3.36
C PRO A 167 -8.42 -17.46 4.20
N ALA A 168 -8.60 -17.45 5.52
CA ALA A 168 -7.57 -17.05 6.48
C ALA A 168 -6.30 -17.87 6.28
N GLY A 169 -5.14 -17.21 6.33
CA GLY A 169 -3.83 -17.83 6.12
C GLY A 169 -3.41 -18.00 4.65
N ALA A 170 -4.27 -17.72 3.68
CA ALA A 170 -3.87 -17.75 2.27
C ALA A 170 -2.85 -16.64 1.95
N ARG A 171 -1.86 -16.98 1.10
CA ARG A 171 -0.80 -16.07 0.69
C ARG A 171 -1.37 -14.86 -0.07
N LEU A 172 -0.88 -13.68 0.25
CA LEU A 172 -1.14 -12.47 -0.53
C LEU A 172 -0.42 -12.56 -1.89
N LYS A 173 -1.15 -12.31 -2.97
CA LYS A 173 -0.62 -12.30 -4.34
C LYS A 173 -0.22 -10.90 -4.78
#